data_3d7d7821c51aebd9bfbc933ac422e78a
#
_entry.id   3d7d7821c51aebd9bfbc933ac422e78a
#
_cell.length_a   1.000
_cell.length_b   1.000
_cell.length_c   1.000
_cell.angle_alpha   90.00
_cell.angle_beta   90.00
_cell.angle_gamma   90.00
#
_symmetry.space_group_name_H-M   'P 1'
#
loop_
_entity.id
_entity.type
_entity.pdbx_description
1 polymer ?
#
loop_
_entity_poly.entity_id
_entity_poly.type
_entity_poly.pdbx_seq_one_letter_code
_entity_poly.pdbx_strand_id
1 'polypeptide(L)'
;MKNLFHITALSFSLCAGIAHADVHQTGLAELIVSDSRTDRPLSGFVWYPTGQTGAAEIVHTNAVWQGIEVIKDAAPQAGKHPFVVLSHGMYGNAMNQTWLADALVDEGYVVAAISHPGTSTWLRDADHARALWDRPDDISRVIDHALSDPALSAQIDPDRIYMAGHSLGGFTAVALAGGRFDPEAFDAFCASDAADIGCKALAKWKVAQSAEDRSEMAQDLSDPRIRAFAVYDLGGTQTFSASSLAAIERPMLVMGAPVDIAGMNLDTESRALSVLLPPAQVTYMEPASLSHFDFMGICKPAGFEILQAEEPGDEIICRDGGAARVQDHGMIVEATVAQFQ
;
A
#
# COMPACT_ATOMS: atom_id res chain seq x y z
N MET A 1 -48.10 15.32 59.88
CA MET A 1 -46.77 14.66 59.74
C MET A 1 -46.58 14.31 58.29
N LYS A 2 -45.78 15.12 57.57
CA LYS A 2 -45.48 14.90 56.17
C LYS A 2 -44.01 14.59 56.09
N ASN A 3 -43.67 13.32 55.73
CA ASN A 3 -42.26 12.91 55.53
C ASN A 3 -41.83 13.35 54.16
N LEU A 4 -40.81 14.21 54.07
CA LEU A 4 -40.10 14.55 52.80
C LEU A 4 -38.97 13.58 52.65
N PHE A 5 -39.00 12.75 51.57
CA PHE A 5 -37.87 11.95 51.13
C PHE A 5 -36.99 12.80 50.22
N HIS A 6 -35.74 13.01 50.62
CA HIS A 6 -34.72 13.61 49.78
C HIS A 6 -34.04 12.50 48.98
N ILE A 7 -34.20 12.54 47.65
CA ILE A 7 -33.45 11.69 46.71
C ILE A 7 -32.20 12.46 46.31
N THR A 8 -31.05 12.00 46.76
CA THR A 8 -29.74 12.52 46.31
C THR A 8 -29.34 11.80 45.04
N ALA A 9 -29.37 12.51 43.91
CA ALA A 9 -28.87 12.01 42.65
C ALA A 9 -27.33 12.06 42.62
N LEU A 10 -26.67 10.91 42.57
CA LEU A 10 -25.24 10.80 42.38
C LEU A 10 -24.95 10.89 40.88
N SER A 11 -24.42 12.02 40.44
CA SER A 11 -23.95 12.20 39.06
C SER A 11 -22.55 11.56 38.88
N PHE A 12 -22.46 10.45 38.19
CA PHE A 12 -21.20 9.88 37.72
C PHE A 12 -20.76 10.65 36.47
N SER A 13 -19.76 11.51 36.58
CA SER A 13 -19.04 12.04 35.42
C SER A 13 -18.10 10.99 34.89
N LEU A 14 -18.43 10.39 33.72
CA LEU A 14 -17.46 9.65 32.90
C LEU A 14 -16.50 10.68 32.28
N CYS A 15 -15.31 10.82 32.84
CA CYS A 15 -14.20 11.41 32.12
C CYS A 15 -13.76 10.38 31.06
N ALA A 16 -14.21 10.52 29.80
CA ALA A 16 -13.57 9.89 28.68
C ALA A 16 -12.18 10.53 28.55
N GLY A 17 -11.14 9.79 28.97
CA GLY A 17 -9.76 10.16 28.69
C GLY A 17 -9.57 10.12 27.17
N ILE A 18 -9.27 11.26 26.56
CA ILE A 18 -8.75 11.32 25.22
C ILE A 18 -7.37 10.65 25.31
N ALA A 19 -7.25 9.42 24.79
CA ALA A 19 -5.95 8.83 24.57
C ALA A 19 -5.26 9.70 23.50
N HIS A 20 -4.30 10.51 23.95
CA HIS A 20 -3.35 11.10 23.01
C HIS A 20 -2.54 9.94 22.46
N ALA A 21 -2.52 9.75 21.15
CA ALA A 21 -1.51 8.92 20.51
C ALA A 21 -0.14 9.45 20.95
N ASP A 22 0.69 8.58 21.51
CA ASP A 22 2.07 8.94 21.82
C ASP A 22 2.75 9.19 20.45
N VAL A 23 3.20 10.42 20.22
CA VAL A 23 3.98 10.75 19.00
C VAL A 23 5.27 9.97 19.07
N HIS A 24 5.44 8.99 18.19
CA HIS A 24 6.63 8.19 18.11
C HIS A 24 7.65 8.86 17.20
N GLN A 25 8.94 8.66 17.48
CA GLN A 25 9.98 8.92 16.51
C GLN A 25 10.05 7.73 15.55
N THR A 26 10.33 7.99 14.28
CA THR A 26 10.46 6.92 13.27
C THR A 26 11.86 6.34 13.28
N GLY A 27 12.00 5.08 13.67
CA GLY A 27 13.18 4.27 13.47
C GLY A 27 13.20 3.71 12.04
N LEU A 28 14.39 3.56 11.45
CA LEU A 28 14.58 2.99 10.11
C LEU A 28 15.67 1.93 10.13
N ALA A 29 15.40 0.78 9.51
CA ALA A 29 16.39 -0.24 9.19
C ALA A 29 16.27 -0.69 7.73
N GLU A 30 17.38 -1.16 7.15
CA GLU A 30 17.36 -1.83 5.86
C GLU A 30 16.68 -3.21 5.99
N LEU A 31 15.95 -3.59 4.95
CA LEU A 31 15.31 -4.91 4.84
C LEU A 31 15.93 -5.67 3.66
N ILE A 32 16.50 -6.84 3.95
CA ILE A 32 16.98 -7.77 2.93
C ILE A 32 16.35 -9.12 3.19
N VAL A 33 15.56 -9.60 2.23
CA VAL A 33 14.93 -10.94 2.30
C VAL A 33 15.60 -11.83 1.29
N SER A 34 16.34 -12.84 1.78
CA SER A 34 16.98 -13.86 0.97
C SER A 34 16.61 -15.22 1.54
N ASP A 35 16.14 -16.11 0.72
CA ASP A 35 15.84 -17.47 1.12
C ASP A 35 16.27 -18.47 0.04
N SER A 36 16.42 -19.74 0.42
CA SER A 36 16.90 -20.80 -0.47
C SER A 36 15.85 -21.32 -1.46
N ARG A 37 14.62 -20.84 -1.39
CA ARG A 37 13.51 -21.27 -2.27
C ARG A 37 13.57 -20.62 -3.64
N THR A 38 14.25 -19.46 -3.72
CA THR A 38 14.34 -18.67 -4.95
C THR A 38 15.65 -17.88 -5.01
N ASP A 39 16.11 -17.57 -6.21
CA ASP A 39 17.23 -16.66 -6.48
C ASP A 39 16.78 -15.19 -6.65
N ARG A 40 15.53 -14.87 -6.25
CA ARG A 40 14.93 -13.54 -6.30
C ARG A 40 15.08 -12.81 -4.95
N PRO A 41 16.24 -12.19 -4.64
CA PRO A 41 16.42 -11.44 -3.40
C PRO A 41 15.55 -10.18 -3.39
N LEU A 42 14.98 -9.84 -2.22
CA LEU A 42 14.19 -8.64 -2.03
C LEU A 42 14.98 -7.66 -1.16
N SER A 43 14.90 -6.38 -1.53
CA SER A 43 15.51 -5.29 -0.75
C SER A 43 14.51 -4.16 -0.54
N GLY A 44 14.61 -3.51 0.60
CA GLY A 44 13.73 -2.41 0.98
C GLY A 44 14.05 -1.88 2.36
N PHE A 45 13.02 -1.50 3.11
CA PHE A 45 13.15 -0.85 4.39
C PHE A 45 12.07 -1.31 5.37
N VAL A 46 12.38 -1.17 6.67
CA VAL A 46 11.41 -1.26 7.76
C VAL A 46 11.45 0.03 8.56
N TRP A 47 10.29 0.64 8.74
CA TRP A 47 10.05 1.78 9.62
C TRP A 47 9.31 1.30 10.86
N TYR A 48 9.68 1.80 12.02
CA TYR A 48 9.12 1.32 13.29
C TYR A 48 9.13 2.40 14.37
N PRO A 49 8.21 2.32 15.33
CA PRO A 49 8.19 3.22 16.47
C PRO A 49 9.45 3.08 17.32
N THR A 50 10.06 4.21 17.68
CA THR A 50 11.16 4.25 18.65
C THR A 50 10.93 5.31 19.70
N GLY A 51 11.28 5.01 20.95
CA GLY A 51 11.34 6.00 22.03
C GLY A 51 12.72 6.66 22.15
N GLN A 52 13.64 6.33 21.26
CA GLN A 52 14.99 6.87 21.30
C GLN A 52 14.99 8.32 20.84
N THR A 53 15.59 9.21 21.62
CA THR A 53 15.85 10.59 21.24
C THR A 53 17.28 10.68 20.75
N GLY A 54 17.48 10.93 19.47
CA GLY A 54 18.80 11.03 18.84
C GLY A 54 18.83 12.10 17.76
N ALA A 55 19.95 12.23 17.07
CA ALA A 55 20.03 13.05 15.89
C ALA A 55 19.23 12.40 14.76
N ALA A 56 18.03 12.93 14.47
CA ALA A 56 17.28 12.54 13.30
C ALA A 56 17.99 13.01 12.02
N GLU A 57 17.88 12.23 10.97
CA GLU A 57 18.37 12.61 9.65
C GLU A 57 17.26 12.49 8.62
N ILE A 58 17.30 13.32 7.58
CA ILE A 58 16.35 13.25 6.47
C ILE A 58 16.81 12.18 5.49
N VAL A 59 15.98 11.16 5.30
CA VAL A 59 16.22 10.05 4.38
C VAL A 59 15.22 10.04 3.22
N HIS A 60 15.47 9.21 2.20
CA HIS A 60 14.60 9.03 1.03
C HIS A 60 14.30 10.35 0.30
N THR A 61 15.25 11.28 0.35
CA THR A 61 15.20 12.58 -0.31
C THR A 61 16.18 12.64 -1.47
N ASN A 62 15.82 13.36 -2.52
CA ASN A 62 16.70 13.69 -3.64
C ASN A 62 16.32 15.06 -4.25
N ALA A 63 16.71 15.36 -5.47
CA ALA A 63 16.39 16.63 -6.12
C ALA A 63 14.87 16.81 -6.37
N VAL A 64 14.13 15.72 -6.55
CA VAL A 64 12.69 15.70 -6.85
C VAL A 64 11.84 15.57 -5.58
N TRP A 65 12.22 14.67 -4.66
CA TRP A 65 11.39 14.22 -3.55
C TRP A 65 11.77 14.86 -2.22
N GLN A 66 10.78 15.22 -1.43
CA GLN A 66 10.95 15.45 -0.01
C GLN A 66 11.16 14.10 0.69
N GLY A 67 12.02 14.11 1.74
CA GLY A 67 12.22 12.94 2.58
C GLY A 67 11.42 13.03 3.88
N ILE A 68 11.67 12.08 4.75
CA ILE A 68 11.18 12.04 6.13
C ILE A 68 12.34 12.06 7.12
N GLU A 69 12.07 12.49 8.35
CA GLU A 69 13.03 12.44 9.45
C GLU A 69 13.00 11.09 10.13
N VAL A 70 14.16 10.43 10.28
CA VAL A 70 14.28 9.13 10.94
C VAL A 70 15.50 9.06 11.84
N ILE A 71 15.50 8.10 12.76
CA ILE A 71 16.67 7.67 13.52
C ILE A 71 17.08 6.29 12.99
N LYS A 72 18.19 6.24 12.21
CA LYS A 72 18.66 4.96 11.65
C LYS A 72 19.10 4.01 12.73
N ASP A 73 18.78 2.74 12.55
CA ASP A 73 19.14 1.63 13.43
C ASP A 73 18.78 1.89 14.91
N ALA A 74 17.72 2.70 15.15
CA ALA A 74 17.24 3.01 16.48
C ALA A 74 16.76 1.74 17.19
N ALA A 75 16.88 1.71 18.53
CA ALA A 75 16.24 0.67 19.31
C ALA A 75 14.71 0.79 19.17
N PRO A 76 14.01 -0.30 18.79
CA PRO A 76 12.56 -0.24 18.67
C PRO A 76 11.89 -0.01 20.02
N GLN A 77 10.72 0.61 19.97
CA GLN A 77 9.87 0.74 21.14
C GLN A 77 9.43 -0.65 21.63
N ALA A 78 9.42 -0.83 22.94
CA ALA A 78 9.00 -2.12 23.53
C ALA A 78 7.51 -2.37 23.30
N GLY A 79 7.15 -3.60 23.00
CA GLY A 79 5.77 -4.03 22.79
C GLY A 79 5.57 -4.74 21.46
N LYS A 80 4.32 -5.12 21.21
CA LYS A 80 3.87 -5.72 19.95
C LYS A 80 3.04 -4.69 19.19
N HIS A 81 3.46 -4.43 17.97
CA HIS A 81 2.87 -3.45 17.07
C HIS A 81 2.17 -4.14 15.90
N PRO A 82 1.07 -3.59 15.37
CA PRO A 82 0.52 -4.05 14.11
C PRO A 82 1.54 -3.86 12.99
N PHE A 83 1.49 -4.74 12.00
CA PHE A 83 2.45 -4.76 10.89
C PHE A 83 1.77 -4.46 9.57
N VAL A 84 2.31 -3.54 8.79
CA VAL A 84 1.83 -3.20 7.45
C VAL A 84 2.92 -3.47 6.42
N VAL A 85 2.57 -4.14 5.31
CA VAL A 85 3.46 -4.28 4.16
C VAL A 85 2.94 -3.40 3.02
N LEU A 86 3.81 -2.55 2.46
CA LEU A 86 3.50 -1.64 1.37
C LEU A 86 4.02 -2.20 0.04
N SER A 87 3.20 -2.11 -1.02
CA SER A 87 3.56 -2.52 -2.37
C SER A 87 3.42 -1.34 -3.34
N HIS A 88 4.52 -1.01 -4.02
CA HIS A 88 4.59 0.13 -4.95
C HIS A 88 3.94 -0.17 -6.31
N GLY A 89 3.62 0.89 -7.05
CA GLY A 89 3.13 0.85 -8.43
C GLY A 89 4.18 0.42 -9.45
N MET A 90 3.79 0.43 -10.73
CA MET A 90 4.68 0.11 -11.86
C MET A 90 5.89 1.06 -11.86
N TYR A 91 7.10 0.49 -11.96
CA TYR A 91 8.38 1.20 -11.93
C TYR A 91 8.62 2.09 -10.70
N GLY A 92 7.83 1.89 -9.64
CA GLY A 92 8.07 2.47 -8.34
C GLY A 92 9.21 1.75 -7.58
N ASN A 93 9.29 2.00 -6.28
CA ASN A 93 10.27 1.36 -5.39
C ASN A 93 9.79 1.44 -3.93
N ALA A 94 10.53 0.82 -3.02
CA ALA A 94 10.23 0.80 -1.59
C ALA A 94 10.06 2.17 -0.93
N MET A 95 10.58 3.24 -1.54
CA MET A 95 10.54 4.59 -0.98
C MET A 95 9.33 5.42 -1.43
N ASN A 96 8.53 4.94 -2.40
CA ASN A 96 7.44 5.75 -2.95
C ASN A 96 6.38 6.14 -1.92
N GLN A 97 6.14 5.28 -0.93
CA GLN A 97 5.14 5.48 0.11
C GLN A 97 5.79 5.71 1.50
N THR A 98 7.03 6.21 1.54
CA THR A 98 7.73 6.53 2.79
C THR A 98 6.95 7.49 3.69
N TRP A 99 6.24 8.47 3.11
CA TRP A 99 5.35 9.39 3.81
C TRP A 99 4.23 8.66 4.56
N LEU A 100 3.66 7.61 3.94
CA LEU A 100 2.63 6.78 4.57
C LEU A 100 3.24 5.88 5.65
N ALA A 101 4.43 5.34 5.40
CA ALA A 101 5.15 4.55 6.40
C ALA A 101 5.43 5.36 7.66
N ASP A 102 5.91 6.59 7.51
CA ASP A 102 6.17 7.52 8.62
C ASP A 102 4.90 7.84 9.41
N ALA A 103 3.81 8.21 8.72
CA ALA A 103 2.53 8.49 9.34
C ALA A 103 1.92 7.27 10.06
N LEU A 104 2.10 6.06 9.52
CA LEU A 104 1.64 4.84 10.19
C LEU A 104 2.50 4.50 11.40
N VAL A 105 3.79 4.84 11.40
CA VAL A 105 4.65 4.72 12.59
C VAL A 105 4.15 5.63 13.71
N ASP A 106 3.74 6.87 13.42
CA ASP A 106 3.13 7.77 14.40
C ASP A 106 1.85 7.19 15.02
N GLU A 107 1.14 6.33 14.28
CA GLU A 107 -0.03 5.57 14.76
C GLU A 107 0.36 4.23 15.43
N GLY A 108 1.65 3.97 15.63
CA GLY A 108 2.17 2.81 16.34
C GLY A 108 2.35 1.54 15.50
N TYR A 109 2.35 1.62 14.18
CA TYR A 109 2.59 0.49 13.29
C TYR A 109 4.08 0.25 13.03
N VAL A 110 4.46 -0.99 12.81
CA VAL A 110 5.69 -1.37 12.10
C VAL A 110 5.34 -1.51 10.63
N VAL A 111 6.14 -0.88 9.75
CA VAL A 111 5.84 -0.84 8.30
C VAL A 111 7.03 -1.37 7.53
N ALA A 112 6.80 -2.26 6.55
CA ALA A 112 7.83 -2.72 5.63
C ALA A 112 7.44 -2.40 4.18
N ALA A 113 8.43 -2.09 3.35
CA ALA A 113 8.26 -1.99 1.91
C ALA A 113 9.48 -2.57 1.19
N ILE A 114 9.25 -3.19 0.03
CA ILE A 114 10.32 -3.73 -0.81
C ILE A 114 10.21 -3.18 -2.23
N SER A 115 11.34 -3.24 -2.95
CA SER A 115 11.36 -3.00 -4.39
C SER A 115 11.19 -4.32 -5.13
N HIS A 116 10.03 -4.54 -5.76
CA HIS A 116 9.75 -5.78 -6.49
C HIS A 116 10.68 -5.93 -7.69
N PRO A 117 11.48 -6.99 -7.79
CA PRO A 117 12.30 -7.25 -8.97
C PRO A 117 11.48 -7.29 -10.26
N GLY A 118 12.03 -6.75 -11.32
CA GLY A 118 11.40 -6.67 -12.65
C GLY A 118 10.52 -5.44 -12.85
N THR A 119 9.80 -5.01 -11.84
CA THR A 119 8.80 -3.92 -11.93
C THR A 119 9.14 -2.68 -11.13
N SER A 120 10.35 -2.60 -10.56
CA SER A 120 10.80 -1.43 -9.79
C SER A 120 11.73 -0.53 -10.60
N THR A 121 12.00 0.67 -10.07
CA THR A 121 12.78 1.73 -10.73
C THR A 121 14.14 1.23 -11.19
N TRP A 122 14.87 0.52 -10.33
CA TRP A 122 16.27 0.12 -10.58
C TRP A 122 16.45 -1.37 -10.91
N LEU A 123 15.41 -2.18 -10.69
CA LEU A 123 15.43 -3.63 -10.93
C LEU A 123 14.46 -3.96 -12.06
N ARG A 124 14.68 -3.37 -13.23
CA ARG A 124 13.88 -3.60 -14.44
C ARG A 124 14.40 -4.84 -15.16
N ASP A 125 13.61 -5.88 -15.13
CA ASP A 125 13.91 -7.13 -15.82
C ASP A 125 12.63 -7.66 -16.48
N ALA A 126 12.72 -8.03 -17.76
CA ALA A 126 11.53 -8.39 -18.56
C ALA A 126 10.90 -9.72 -18.12
N ASP A 127 11.74 -10.70 -17.72
CA ASP A 127 11.25 -12.01 -17.31
C ASP A 127 10.59 -11.94 -15.92
N HIS A 128 11.18 -11.17 -14.99
CA HIS A 128 10.56 -10.90 -13.69
C HIS A 128 9.31 -10.01 -13.82
N ALA A 129 9.29 -9.03 -14.75
CA ALA A 129 8.11 -8.21 -14.99
C ALA A 129 6.94 -9.01 -15.56
N ARG A 130 7.23 -10.02 -16.41
CA ARG A 130 6.25 -10.97 -16.96
C ARG A 130 5.59 -11.80 -15.86
N ALA A 131 6.39 -12.23 -14.87
CA ALA A 131 5.97 -13.06 -13.74
C ALA A 131 5.28 -12.22 -12.64
N LEU A 132 4.14 -11.61 -12.95
CA LEU A 132 3.42 -10.77 -11.97
C LEU A 132 2.92 -11.55 -10.75
N TRP A 133 2.76 -12.87 -10.85
CA TRP A 133 2.45 -13.77 -9.72
C TRP A 133 3.52 -13.77 -8.63
N ASP A 134 4.76 -13.39 -8.95
CA ASP A 134 5.82 -13.26 -7.98
C ASP A 134 5.60 -12.09 -7.01
N ARG A 135 4.82 -11.06 -7.38
CA ARG A 135 4.60 -9.90 -6.50
C ARG A 135 3.83 -10.24 -5.23
N PRO A 136 2.72 -10.98 -5.26
CA PRO A 136 2.09 -11.50 -4.05
C PRO A 136 3.02 -12.41 -3.23
N ASP A 137 3.80 -13.29 -3.91
CA ASP A 137 4.77 -14.14 -3.21
C ASP A 137 5.89 -13.31 -2.54
N ASP A 138 6.39 -12.27 -3.18
CA ASP A 138 7.35 -11.32 -2.58
C ASP A 138 6.82 -10.75 -1.25
N ILE A 139 5.55 -10.34 -1.19
CA ILE A 139 4.93 -9.81 0.04
C ILE A 139 4.80 -10.91 1.10
N SER A 140 4.37 -12.11 0.73
CA SER A 140 4.30 -13.26 1.65
C SER A 140 5.67 -13.62 2.22
N ARG A 141 6.73 -13.53 1.42
CA ARG A 141 8.12 -13.73 1.84
C ARG A 141 8.61 -12.64 2.79
N VAL A 142 8.20 -11.39 2.60
CA VAL A 142 8.45 -10.29 3.57
C VAL A 142 7.79 -10.61 4.91
N ILE A 143 6.55 -11.08 4.90
CA ILE A 143 5.84 -11.49 6.13
C ILE A 143 6.54 -12.69 6.79
N ASP A 144 6.95 -13.72 6.02
CA ASP A 144 7.71 -14.86 6.51
C ASP A 144 9.00 -14.40 7.22
N HIS A 145 9.75 -13.53 6.56
CA HIS A 145 10.99 -12.98 7.12
C HIS A 145 10.72 -12.18 8.39
N ALA A 146 9.75 -11.28 8.37
CA ALA A 146 9.41 -10.42 9.51
C ALA A 146 8.98 -11.24 10.75
N LEU A 147 8.30 -12.36 10.55
CA LEU A 147 7.86 -13.25 11.63
C LEU A 147 8.94 -14.24 12.09
N SER A 148 9.99 -14.49 11.29
CA SER A 148 11.08 -15.41 11.62
C SER A 148 12.35 -14.71 12.11
N ASP A 149 12.60 -13.46 11.69
CA ASP A 149 13.74 -12.68 12.16
C ASP A 149 13.55 -12.30 13.63
N PRO A 150 14.53 -12.60 14.54
CA PRO A 150 14.35 -12.36 15.96
C PRO A 150 14.13 -10.90 16.35
N ALA A 151 14.69 -9.93 15.61
CA ALA A 151 14.55 -8.51 15.92
C ALA A 151 13.18 -7.98 15.49
N LEU A 152 12.71 -8.37 14.30
CA LEU A 152 11.41 -7.95 13.77
C LEU A 152 10.27 -8.66 14.48
N SER A 153 10.36 -10.00 14.63
CA SER A 153 9.30 -10.78 15.28
C SER A 153 9.10 -10.40 16.74
N ALA A 154 10.12 -9.86 17.42
CA ALA A 154 9.97 -9.32 18.77
C ALA A 154 9.01 -8.12 18.86
N GLN A 155 8.89 -7.35 17.77
CA GLN A 155 8.08 -6.12 17.70
C GLN A 155 6.71 -6.32 17.07
N ILE A 156 6.53 -7.34 16.21
CA ILE A 156 5.33 -7.52 15.38
C ILE A 156 4.28 -8.37 16.10
N ASP A 157 3.04 -7.92 16.05
CA ASP A 157 1.87 -8.71 16.42
C ASP A 157 1.44 -9.56 15.22
N PRO A 158 1.61 -10.89 15.27
CA PRO A 158 1.32 -11.77 14.14
C PRO A 158 -0.18 -11.87 13.82
N ASP A 159 -1.04 -11.44 14.72
CA ASP A 159 -2.49 -11.43 14.52
C ASP A 159 -3.00 -10.12 13.89
N ARG A 160 -2.15 -9.10 13.76
CA ARG A 160 -2.47 -7.78 13.20
C ARG A 160 -1.55 -7.43 12.04
N ILE A 161 -1.66 -8.18 10.93
CA ILE A 161 -0.91 -7.96 9.69
C ILE A 161 -1.83 -7.37 8.65
N TYR A 162 -1.41 -6.31 8.00
CA TYR A 162 -2.17 -5.55 7.02
C TYR A 162 -1.32 -5.27 5.77
N MET A 163 -1.98 -4.91 4.69
CA MET A 163 -1.29 -4.54 3.45
C MET A 163 -1.92 -3.31 2.82
N ALA A 164 -1.06 -2.45 2.26
CA ALA A 164 -1.51 -1.37 1.38
C ALA A 164 -0.74 -1.39 0.06
N GLY A 165 -1.41 -1.05 -1.04
CA GLY A 165 -0.80 -1.04 -2.36
C GLY A 165 -1.35 0.04 -3.27
N HIS A 166 -0.45 0.71 -4.01
CA HIS A 166 -0.78 1.74 -4.97
C HIS A 166 -0.64 1.23 -6.40
N SER A 167 -1.59 1.53 -7.27
CA SER A 167 -1.53 1.18 -8.69
C SER A 167 -1.31 -0.34 -8.89
N LEU A 168 -0.24 -0.78 -9.51
CA LEU A 168 0.15 -2.20 -9.61
C LEU A 168 0.31 -2.86 -8.23
N GLY A 169 0.66 -2.10 -7.18
CA GLY A 169 0.65 -2.58 -5.80
C GLY A 169 -0.76 -2.89 -5.30
N GLY A 170 -1.76 -2.17 -5.79
CA GLY A 170 -3.19 -2.46 -5.56
C GLY A 170 -3.61 -3.78 -6.19
N PHE A 171 -3.18 -4.06 -7.43
CA PHE A 171 -3.33 -5.38 -8.05
C PHE A 171 -2.73 -6.49 -7.15
N THR A 172 -1.51 -6.27 -6.63
CA THR A 172 -0.87 -7.20 -5.70
C THR A 172 -1.70 -7.43 -4.44
N ALA A 173 -2.31 -6.38 -3.88
CA ALA A 173 -3.16 -6.46 -2.71
C ALA A 173 -4.44 -7.26 -2.98
N VAL A 174 -5.10 -7.04 -4.13
CA VAL A 174 -6.29 -7.79 -4.53
C VAL A 174 -5.98 -9.27 -4.72
N ALA A 175 -4.83 -9.61 -5.33
CA ALA A 175 -4.39 -11.00 -5.47
C ALA A 175 -4.16 -11.67 -4.11
N LEU A 176 -3.50 -10.99 -3.16
CA LEU A 176 -3.29 -11.46 -1.79
C LEU A 176 -4.59 -11.57 -0.97
N ALA A 177 -5.62 -10.82 -1.32
CA ALA A 177 -6.94 -10.93 -0.72
C ALA A 177 -7.76 -12.13 -1.26
N GLY A 178 -7.33 -12.74 -2.38
CA GLY A 178 -7.99 -13.89 -3.01
C GLY A 178 -8.57 -13.62 -4.40
N GLY A 179 -8.33 -12.43 -4.97
CA GLY A 179 -8.61 -12.15 -6.39
C GLY A 179 -7.75 -13.04 -7.29
N ARG A 180 -8.38 -13.73 -8.23
CA ARG A 180 -7.69 -14.63 -9.16
C ARG A 180 -7.69 -14.08 -10.58
N PHE A 181 -6.54 -14.06 -11.20
CA PHE A 181 -6.41 -13.66 -12.58
C PHE A 181 -7.26 -14.55 -13.50
N ASP A 182 -7.97 -13.93 -14.42
CA ASP A 182 -8.82 -14.56 -15.42
C ASP A 182 -8.28 -14.20 -16.81
N PRO A 183 -7.56 -15.13 -17.47
CA PRO A 183 -6.97 -14.87 -18.78
C PRO A 183 -7.98 -14.49 -19.86
N GLU A 184 -9.17 -15.06 -19.83
CA GLU A 184 -10.23 -14.80 -20.79
C GLU A 184 -10.84 -13.41 -20.57
N ALA A 185 -11.08 -13.01 -19.33
CA ALA A 185 -11.55 -11.66 -18.98
C ALA A 185 -10.52 -10.61 -19.37
N PHE A 186 -9.23 -10.86 -19.12
CA PHE A 186 -8.12 -10.00 -19.53
C PHE A 186 -8.05 -9.81 -21.03
N ASP A 187 -8.07 -10.91 -21.81
CA ASP A 187 -8.04 -10.84 -23.27
C ASP A 187 -9.26 -10.08 -23.82
N ALA A 188 -10.46 -10.34 -23.29
CA ALA A 188 -11.68 -9.69 -23.71
C ALA A 188 -11.65 -8.18 -23.41
N PHE A 189 -11.19 -7.78 -22.21
CA PHE A 189 -11.05 -6.37 -21.84
C PHE A 189 -10.07 -5.65 -22.72
N CYS A 190 -8.87 -6.21 -22.90
CA CYS A 190 -7.82 -5.57 -23.70
C CYS A 190 -8.11 -5.55 -25.21
N ALA A 191 -9.06 -6.37 -25.70
CA ALA A 191 -9.57 -6.30 -27.08
C ALA A 191 -10.76 -5.34 -27.24
N SER A 192 -11.28 -4.77 -26.18
CA SER A 192 -12.45 -3.89 -26.19
C SER A 192 -12.09 -2.42 -26.39
N ASP A 193 -13.10 -1.57 -26.67
CA ASP A 193 -12.95 -0.11 -26.74
C ASP A 193 -12.68 0.50 -25.34
N ALA A 194 -12.87 -0.24 -24.27
CA ALA A 194 -12.61 0.19 -22.89
C ALA A 194 -11.14 -0.08 -22.44
N ALA A 195 -10.33 -0.71 -23.29
CA ALA A 195 -8.93 -1.00 -22.98
C ALA A 195 -8.14 0.26 -22.62
N ASP A 196 -7.48 0.22 -21.48
CA ASP A 196 -6.71 1.35 -20.96
C ASP A 196 -5.18 1.16 -21.04
N ILE A 197 -4.43 2.03 -20.34
CA ILE A 197 -2.98 1.99 -20.32
C ILE A 197 -2.44 0.69 -19.70
N GLY A 198 -3.18 0.05 -18.79
CA GLY A 198 -2.81 -1.22 -18.16
C GLY A 198 -2.61 -2.32 -19.19
N CYS A 199 -3.51 -2.44 -20.19
CA CYS A 199 -3.38 -3.41 -21.27
C CYS A 199 -2.07 -3.24 -22.05
N LYS A 200 -1.67 -2.00 -22.34
CA LYS A 200 -0.42 -1.70 -23.05
C LYS A 200 0.82 -2.08 -22.20
N ALA A 201 0.77 -1.79 -20.91
CA ALA A 201 1.85 -2.11 -20.00
C ALA A 201 2.04 -3.62 -19.84
N LEU A 202 0.95 -4.36 -19.60
CA LEU A 202 0.99 -5.82 -19.47
C LEU A 202 1.41 -6.51 -20.78
N ALA A 203 0.96 -6.01 -21.93
CA ALA A 203 1.42 -6.51 -23.23
C ALA A 203 2.92 -6.28 -23.47
N LYS A 204 3.45 -5.10 -23.07
CA LYS A 204 4.88 -4.79 -23.13
C LYS A 204 5.73 -5.77 -22.30
N TRP A 205 5.23 -6.18 -21.14
CA TRP A 205 5.88 -7.16 -20.28
C TRP A 205 5.58 -8.61 -20.67
N LYS A 206 4.77 -8.84 -21.70
CA LYS A 206 4.34 -10.17 -22.16
C LYS A 206 3.62 -10.98 -21.06
N VAL A 207 2.89 -10.32 -20.18
CA VAL A 207 2.12 -10.97 -19.11
C VAL A 207 1.08 -11.89 -19.72
N ALA A 208 0.94 -13.09 -19.17
CA ALA A 208 -0.04 -14.11 -19.55
C ALA A 208 -0.08 -14.47 -21.06
N GLN A 209 1.05 -14.38 -21.76
CA GLN A 209 1.11 -14.74 -23.17
C GLN A 209 1.33 -16.23 -23.45
N SER A 210 1.91 -16.98 -22.50
CA SER A 210 2.03 -18.43 -22.57
C SER A 210 0.95 -19.13 -21.73
N ALA A 211 0.67 -20.40 -22.04
CA ALA A 211 -0.26 -21.21 -21.24
C ALA A 211 0.27 -21.44 -19.82
N GLU A 212 1.58 -21.53 -19.65
CA GLU A 212 2.26 -21.65 -18.37
C GLU A 212 2.03 -20.37 -17.53
N ASP A 213 2.32 -19.18 -18.08
CA ASP A 213 2.10 -17.90 -17.39
C ASP A 213 0.64 -17.71 -16.98
N ARG A 214 -0.31 -18.07 -17.85
CA ARG A 214 -1.74 -18.02 -17.54
C ARG A 214 -2.09 -18.92 -16.36
N SER A 215 -1.49 -20.10 -16.29
CA SER A 215 -1.69 -21.03 -15.18
C SER A 215 -1.11 -20.47 -13.87
N GLU A 216 0.10 -19.90 -13.91
CA GLU A 216 0.74 -19.30 -12.73
C GLU A 216 -0.05 -18.08 -12.24
N MET A 217 -0.49 -17.19 -13.12
CA MET A 217 -1.29 -16.02 -12.78
C MET A 217 -2.65 -16.37 -12.18
N ALA A 218 -3.28 -17.48 -12.62
CA ALA A 218 -4.61 -17.89 -12.19
C ALA A 218 -4.63 -18.67 -10.86
N GLN A 219 -3.46 -18.92 -10.26
CA GLN A 219 -3.37 -19.60 -8.96
C GLN A 219 -4.00 -18.78 -7.84
N ASP A 220 -4.27 -19.45 -6.72
CA ASP A 220 -4.62 -18.79 -5.47
C ASP A 220 -3.34 -18.24 -4.83
N LEU A 221 -3.16 -16.94 -4.92
CA LEU A 221 -2.01 -16.20 -4.39
C LEU A 221 -2.33 -15.52 -3.05
N SER A 222 -3.46 -15.90 -2.41
CA SER A 222 -3.91 -15.28 -1.17
C SER A 222 -3.00 -15.61 0.01
N ASP A 223 -2.84 -14.63 0.91
CA ASP A 223 -2.15 -14.83 2.19
C ASP A 223 -3.14 -14.66 3.35
N PRO A 224 -3.54 -15.74 4.04
CA PRO A 224 -4.56 -15.68 5.08
C PRO A 224 -4.12 -14.93 6.35
N ARG A 225 -2.84 -14.60 6.47
CA ARG A 225 -2.31 -13.83 7.61
C ARG A 225 -2.70 -12.35 7.53
N ILE A 226 -2.96 -11.83 6.32
CA ILE A 226 -3.33 -10.42 6.11
C ILE A 226 -4.79 -10.24 6.50
N ARG A 227 -5.06 -9.35 7.44
CA ARG A 227 -6.38 -9.15 8.04
C ARG A 227 -7.26 -8.14 7.31
N ALA A 228 -6.64 -7.09 6.76
CA ALA A 228 -7.32 -6.08 5.96
C ALA A 228 -6.37 -5.47 4.93
N PHE A 229 -6.96 -4.85 3.91
CA PHE A 229 -6.25 -4.28 2.78
C PHE A 229 -6.63 -2.82 2.56
N ALA A 230 -5.67 -2.02 2.05
CA ALA A 230 -5.93 -0.70 1.47
C ALA A 230 -5.39 -0.69 0.03
N VAL A 231 -6.25 -0.37 -0.92
CA VAL A 231 -5.98 -0.35 -2.36
C VAL A 231 -6.14 1.07 -2.87
N TYR A 232 -5.05 1.65 -3.34
CA TYR A 232 -5.01 3.02 -3.80
C TYR A 232 -4.89 3.07 -5.31
N ASP A 233 -5.95 3.49 -5.95
CA ASP A 233 -6.09 3.71 -7.39
C ASP A 233 -5.40 2.63 -8.24
N LEU A 234 -5.86 1.37 -8.04
CA LEU A 234 -5.26 0.24 -8.72
C LEU A 234 -5.50 0.27 -10.22
N GLY A 235 -4.60 -0.39 -10.97
CA GLY A 235 -4.82 -0.81 -12.35
C GLY A 235 -4.90 -2.33 -12.44
N GLY A 236 -5.77 -2.82 -13.30
CA GLY A 236 -5.91 -4.25 -13.58
C GLY A 236 -7.10 -4.94 -12.93
N THR A 237 -8.11 -4.21 -12.47
CA THR A 237 -9.37 -4.80 -11.96
C THR A 237 -9.99 -5.78 -12.93
N GLN A 238 -9.99 -5.45 -14.22
CA GLN A 238 -10.60 -6.25 -15.29
C GLN A 238 -9.82 -7.54 -15.60
N THR A 239 -8.69 -7.74 -14.95
CA THR A 239 -7.90 -8.98 -15.06
C THR A 239 -8.33 -10.06 -14.07
N PHE A 240 -9.16 -9.73 -13.08
CA PHE A 240 -9.63 -10.67 -12.07
C PHE A 240 -10.98 -11.25 -12.42
N SER A 241 -11.20 -12.53 -12.09
CA SER A 241 -12.51 -13.14 -12.24
C SER A 241 -13.51 -12.51 -11.25
N ALA A 242 -14.69 -12.14 -11.74
CA ALA A 242 -15.74 -11.57 -10.90
C ALA A 242 -16.14 -12.51 -9.75
N SER A 243 -16.09 -13.83 -9.97
CA SER A 243 -16.40 -14.82 -8.94
C SER A 243 -15.38 -14.85 -7.80
N SER A 244 -14.08 -14.67 -8.10
CA SER A 244 -13.06 -14.59 -7.05
C SER A 244 -13.15 -13.30 -6.25
N LEU A 245 -13.40 -12.16 -6.92
CA LEU A 245 -13.63 -10.89 -6.23
C LEU A 245 -14.84 -10.94 -5.29
N ALA A 246 -15.96 -11.52 -5.77
CA ALA A 246 -17.17 -11.69 -4.95
C ALA A 246 -17.00 -12.67 -3.77
N ALA A 247 -15.93 -13.47 -3.76
CA ALA A 247 -15.60 -14.40 -2.69
C ALA A 247 -14.61 -13.85 -1.66
N ILE A 248 -14.11 -12.63 -1.82
CA ILE A 248 -13.18 -12.02 -0.86
C ILE A 248 -13.89 -11.76 0.47
N GLU A 249 -13.34 -12.32 1.55
CA GLU A 249 -13.88 -12.21 2.91
C GLU A 249 -13.16 -11.18 3.78
N ARG A 250 -12.04 -10.61 3.29
CA ARG A 250 -11.22 -9.66 4.05
C ARG A 250 -11.66 -8.23 3.78
N PRO A 251 -11.74 -7.38 4.83
CA PRO A 251 -12.06 -5.97 4.66
C PRO A 251 -11.05 -5.26 3.74
N MET A 252 -11.56 -4.43 2.83
CA MET A 252 -10.75 -3.70 1.86
C MET A 252 -11.22 -2.26 1.73
N LEU A 253 -10.31 -1.31 1.98
CA LEU A 253 -10.46 0.08 1.57
C LEU A 253 -10.05 0.18 0.11
N VAL A 254 -10.91 0.72 -0.74
CA VAL A 254 -10.60 1.04 -2.13
C VAL A 254 -10.71 2.55 -2.31
N MET A 255 -9.62 3.20 -2.65
CA MET A 255 -9.60 4.64 -3.00
C MET A 255 -9.39 4.80 -4.49
N GLY A 256 -10.34 5.45 -5.15
CA GLY A 256 -10.23 5.87 -6.55
C GLY A 256 -9.76 7.31 -6.68
N ALA A 257 -9.01 7.62 -7.73
CA ALA A 257 -8.50 8.95 -8.05
C ALA A 257 -9.25 9.53 -9.28
N PRO A 258 -10.25 10.42 -9.08
CA PRO A 258 -11.07 10.91 -10.18
C PRO A 258 -10.37 11.94 -11.07
N VAL A 259 -9.25 12.53 -10.64
CA VAL A 259 -8.48 13.46 -11.48
C VAL A 259 -7.58 12.63 -12.41
N ASP A 260 -8.03 12.45 -13.66
CA ASP A 260 -7.29 11.66 -14.64
C ASP A 260 -6.04 12.40 -15.15
N ILE A 261 -4.87 11.93 -14.70
CA ILE A 261 -3.56 12.37 -15.20
C ILE A 261 -2.68 11.17 -15.67
N ALA A 262 -3.13 9.96 -15.41
CA ALA A 262 -2.39 8.73 -15.72
C ALA A 262 -2.97 7.95 -16.90
N GLY A 263 -4.13 8.34 -17.43
CA GLY A 263 -4.81 7.62 -18.50
C GLY A 263 -5.42 6.29 -18.06
N MET A 264 -5.74 6.17 -16.77
CA MET A 264 -6.50 5.05 -16.21
C MET A 264 -7.98 5.36 -16.21
N ASN A 265 -8.80 4.37 -16.50
CA ASN A 265 -10.25 4.53 -16.50
C ASN A 265 -10.83 4.15 -15.14
N LEU A 266 -11.20 5.15 -14.34
CA LEU A 266 -11.75 4.94 -13.00
C LEU A 266 -12.99 4.03 -12.97
N ASP A 267 -13.84 4.08 -14.02
CA ASP A 267 -15.06 3.26 -14.12
C ASP A 267 -14.74 1.78 -14.29
N THR A 268 -13.65 1.45 -15.00
CA THR A 268 -13.21 0.05 -15.20
C THR A 268 -12.25 -0.43 -14.12
N GLU A 269 -11.68 0.46 -13.33
CA GLU A 269 -10.72 0.14 -12.29
C GLU A 269 -11.34 0.26 -10.88
N SER A 270 -11.08 1.30 -10.12
CA SER A 270 -11.49 1.39 -8.70
C SER A 270 -13.00 1.32 -8.49
N ARG A 271 -13.82 1.94 -9.35
CA ARG A 271 -15.29 1.85 -9.27
C ARG A 271 -15.77 0.43 -9.54
N ALA A 272 -15.24 -0.22 -10.59
CA ALA A 272 -15.59 -1.61 -10.90
C ALA A 272 -15.19 -2.54 -9.75
N LEU A 273 -14.00 -2.40 -9.19
CA LEU A 273 -13.55 -3.20 -8.05
C LEU A 273 -14.53 -3.06 -6.88
N SER A 274 -14.93 -1.84 -6.54
CA SER A 274 -15.84 -1.59 -5.42
C SER A 274 -17.22 -2.23 -5.59
N VAL A 275 -17.67 -2.40 -6.82
CA VAL A 275 -18.96 -3.06 -7.15
C VAL A 275 -18.84 -4.59 -7.17
N LEU A 276 -17.68 -5.12 -7.56
CA LEU A 276 -17.43 -6.56 -7.65
C LEU A 276 -17.12 -7.20 -6.30
N LEU A 277 -16.63 -6.43 -5.34
CA LEU A 277 -16.38 -6.88 -3.97
C LEU A 277 -17.70 -7.04 -3.18
N PRO A 278 -17.75 -7.95 -2.17
CA PRO A 278 -18.90 -8.03 -1.29
C PRO A 278 -19.13 -6.69 -0.56
N PRO A 279 -20.36 -6.15 -0.55
CA PRO A 279 -20.64 -4.84 0.07
C PRO A 279 -20.28 -4.74 1.55
N ALA A 280 -20.25 -5.87 2.27
CA ALA A 280 -19.85 -5.92 3.68
C ALA A 280 -18.35 -5.86 3.89
N GLN A 281 -17.55 -6.03 2.84
CA GLN A 281 -16.09 -6.08 2.91
C GLN A 281 -15.41 -4.85 2.28
N VAL A 282 -16.15 -3.99 1.59
CA VAL A 282 -15.58 -2.87 0.88
C VAL A 282 -15.96 -1.53 1.51
N THR A 283 -14.95 -0.69 1.77
CA THR A 283 -15.09 0.75 2.00
C THR A 283 -14.58 1.44 0.74
N TYR A 284 -15.45 2.12 0.00
CA TYR A 284 -15.06 2.86 -1.20
C TYR A 284 -15.01 4.36 -0.94
N MET A 285 -13.90 4.99 -1.34
CA MET A 285 -13.72 6.43 -1.28
C MET A 285 -13.21 6.96 -2.62
N GLU A 286 -13.73 8.13 -3.03
CA GLU A 286 -13.37 8.80 -4.28
C GLU A 286 -13.29 10.32 -4.03
N PRO A 287 -12.30 10.79 -3.27
CA PRO A 287 -12.15 12.22 -3.02
C PRO A 287 -11.86 12.99 -4.31
N ALA A 288 -12.58 14.08 -4.54
CA ALA A 288 -12.55 14.81 -5.80
C ALA A 288 -11.19 15.47 -6.13
N SER A 289 -10.30 15.60 -5.13
CA SER A 289 -8.95 16.16 -5.29
C SER A 289 -7.92 15.14 -5.77
N LEU A 290 -8.15 13.83 -5.54
CA LEU A 290 -7.12 12.82 -5.78
C LEU A 290 -6.84 12.59 -7.25
N SER A 291 -5.56 12.59 -7.59
CA SER A 291 -5.00 12.04 -8.82
C SER A 291 -4.19 10.77 -8.54
N HIS A 292 -3.88 10.02 -9.58
CA HIS A 292 -3.14 8.75 -9.47
C HIS A 292 -1.83 8.84 -8.67
N PHE A 293 -1.13 9.97 -8.77
CA PHE A 293 0.18 10.14 -8.13
C PHE A 293 0.13 10.79 -6.74
N ASP A 294 -1.07 11.11 -6.21
CA ASP A 294 -1.19 11.67 -4.86
C ASP A 294 -0.95 10.63 -3.76
N PHE A 295 -0.89 9.36 -4.12
CA PHE A 295 -0.43 8.28 -3.24
C PHE A 295 1.10 8.12 -3.18
N MET A 296 1.86 8.98 -3.88
CA MET A 296 3.32 9.03 -3.83
C MET A 296 3.82 10.14 -2.91
N GLY A 297 5.14 10.20 -2.69
CA GLY A 297 5.77 11.22 -1.85
C GLY A 297 5.53 12.66 -2.33
N ILE A 298 5.88 13.63 -1.49
CA ILE A 298 5.77 15.06 -1.79
C ILE A 298 6.91 15.47 -2.71
N CYS A 299 6.60 16.14 -3.82
CA CYS A 299 7.58 16.73 -4.69
C CYS A 299 8.16 18.03 -4.10
N LYS A 300 9.45 18.25 -4.30
CA LYS A 300 10.10 19.56 -4.08
C LYS A 300 9.65 20.55 -5.14
N PRO A 301 9.75 21.87 -4.90
CA PRO A 301 9.30 22.90 -5.85
C PRO A 301 9.86 22.77 -7.27
N ALA A 302 11.11 22.30 -7.43
CA ALA A 302 11.73 22.08 -8.73
C ALA A 302 11.52 20.66 -9.29
N GLY A 303 10.73 19.80 -8.62
CA GLY A 303 10.59 18.39 -9.00
C GLY A 303 9.95 18.20 -10.37
N PHE A 304 8.95 19.01 -10.73
CA PHE A 304 8.31 18.94 -12.05
C PHE A 304 9.29 19.24 -13.18
N GLU A 305 10.03 20.36 -13.08
CA GLU A 305 10.98 20.78 -14.11
C GLU A 305 12.16 19.82 -14.25
N ILE A 306 12.60 19.23 -13.13
CA ILE A 306 13.67 18.23 -13.14
C ILE A 306 13.22 16.97 -13.86
N LEU A 307 12.04 16.43 -13.53
CA LEU A 307 11.51 15.25 -14.21
C LEU A 307 11.27 15.52 -15.69
N GLN A 308 10.71 16.69 -16.05
CA GLN A 308 10.51 17.06 -17.44
C GLN A 308 11.81 17.11 -18.25
N ALA A 309 12.91 17.51 -17.63
CA ALA A 309 14.21 17.61 -18.29
C ALA A 309 14.96 16.27 -18.37
N GLU A 310 14.89 15.44 -17.31
CA GLU A 310 15.70 14.24 -17.17
C GLU A 310 14.94 12.96 -17.54
N GLU A 311 13.62 12.91 -17.28
CA GLU A 311 12.73 11.77 -17.52
C GLU A 311 11.43 12.24 -18.18
N PRO A 312 11.47 12.74 -19.42
CA PRO A 312 10.30 13.31 -20.11
C PRO A 312 9.11 12.34 -20.14
N GLY A 313 7.96 12.80 -19.64
CA GLY A 313 6.75 12.01 -19.45
C GLY A 313 6.48 11.66 -17.98
N ASP A 314 7.49 11.62 -17.13
CA ASP A 314 7.35 11.34 -15.70
C ASP A 314 7.07 12.62 -14.88
N GLU A 315 7.16 13.83 -15.49
CA GLU A 315 6.82 15.10 -14.82
C GLU A 315 5.38 15.13 -14.31
N ILE A 316 4.48 14.35 -14.91
CA ILE A 316 3.09 14.22 -14.46
C ILE A 316 2.98 13.80 -12.99
N ILE A 317 3.97 13.06 -12.48
CA ILE A 317 4.04 12.62 -11.08
C ILE A 317 4.07 13.82 -10.12
N CYS A 318 4.69 14.93 -10.53
CA CYS A 318 4.83 16.13 -9.73
C CYS A 318 3.89 17.27 -10.15
N ARG A 319 2.92 17.05 -11.05
CA ARG A 319 2.02 18.09 -11.55
C ARG A 319 1.32 18.83 -10.41
N ASP A 320 0.75 18.09 -9.45
CA ASP A 320 0.10 18.60 -8.24
C ASP A 320 0.75 18.06 -6.97
N GLY A 321 2.04 17.70 -7.06
CA GLY A 321 2.79 16.97 -6.04
C GLY A 321 3.25 17.78 -4.82
N GLY A 322 2.77 19.01 -4.66
CA GLY A 322 3.20 19.93 -3.60
C GLY A 322 2.21 20.02 -2.42
N ALA A 323 1.84 21.26 -2.06
CA ALA A 323 1.05 21.54 -0.84
C ALA A 323 -0.36 20.93 -0.83
N ALA A 324 -1.00 20.76 -1.99
CA ALA A 324 -2.31 20.09 -2.07
C ALA A 324 -2.21 18.63 -1.66
N ARG A 325 -1.19 17.91 -2.14
CA ARG A 325 -0.93 16.51 -1.81
C ARG A 325 -0.74 16.28 -0.30
N VAL A 326 -0.21 17.25 0.45
CA VAL A 326 -0.10 17.16 1.92
C VAL A 326 -1.46 17.00 2.59
N GLN A 327 -2.50 17.71 2.10
CA GLN A 327 -3.86 17.58 2.64
C GLN A 327 -4.47 16.23 2.28
N ASP A 328 -4.25 15.76 1.05
CA ASP A 328 -4.71 14.45 0.60
C ASP A 328 -4.04 13.32 1.38
N HIS A 329 -2.74 13.44 1.71
CA HIS A 329 -2.03 12.49 2.57
C HIS A 329 -2.69 12.33 3.94
N GLY A 330 -3.08 13.44 4.60
CA GLY A 330 -3.79 13.39 5.88
C GLY A 330 -5.06 12.54 5.81
N MET A 331 -5.87 12.75 4.76
CA MET A 331 -7.11 11.99 4.53
C MET A 331 -6.83 10.50 4.22
N ILE A 332 -5.80 10.21 3.41
CA ILE A 332 -5.43 8.83 3.08
C ILE A 332 -4.98 8.08 4.33
N VAL A 333 -4.17 8.72 5.20
CA VAL A 333 -3.73 8.14 6.47
C VAL A 333 -4.91 7.84 7.37
N GLU A 334 -5.81 8.82 7.58
CA GLU A 334 -6.99 8.66 8.44
C GLU A 334 -7.86 7.47 7.98
N ALA A 335 -8.14 7.38 6.68
CA ALA A 335 -8.94 6.28 6.14
C ALA A 335 -8.20 4.93 6.22
N THR A 336 -6.88 4.92 6.03
CA THR A 336 -6.06 3.70 6.13
C THR A 336 -6.02 3.16 7.56
N VAL A 337 -5.81 4.05 8.54
CA VAL A 337 -5.81 3.69 9.97
C VAL A 337 -7.19 3.19 10.40
N ALA A 338 -8.26 3.86 9.97
CA ALA A 338 -9.63 3.40 10.24
C ALA A 338 -9.93 2.02 9.62
N GLN A 339 -9.34 1.68 8.47
CA GLN A 339 -9.48 0.38 7.83
C GLN A 339 -8.74 -0.73 8.57
N PHE A 340 -7.65 -0.43 9.26
CA PHE A 340 -6.78 -1.40 9.92
C PHE A 340 -7.07 -1.58 11.41
N GLN A 341 -8.02 -0.84 11.97
CA GLN A 341 -8.51 -0.99 13.34
C GLN A 341 -9.67 -2.01 13.43
#